data_5281ef48b95344dad6df9fa2e51c419a
#
_entry.id   5281ef48b95344dad6df9fa2e51c419a
#
_cell.length_a   1.000
_cell.length_b   1.000
_cell.length_c   1.000
_cell.angle_alpha   90.00
_cell.angle_beta   90.00
_cell.angle_gamma   90.00
#
_symmetry.space_group_name_H-M   'P 1'
#
loop_
_entity.id
_entity.type
_entity.pdbx_description
1 polymer ?
#
loop_
_entity_poly.entity_id
_entity_poly.type
_entity_poly.pdbx_seq_one_letter_code
_entity_poly.pdbx_strand_id
1 'polypeptide(L)'
;MLIYHADQCDPKRCTGRKLARFDLVRLTKRMNDLRPYLVLSPFSEKALSPEDKGARGLAALDCSWAHAEEVFTRTRFKARALPFLVAANPVNFGKPFKLSTVEALAAGLVILGEPEQAERILAKFSWGHVFLELNREPLQEYASASDSSEVVKIQAAYL
;
A
#
# COMPACT_ATOMS: atom_id res chain seq x y z
N MET A 1 -0.97 4.96 10.51
CA MET A 1 -0.25 4.83 9.22
C MET A 1 0.57 6.08 8.95
N LEU A 2 1.68 5.91 8.27
CA LEU A 2 2.62 6.97 7.94
C LEU A 2 2.87 7.01 6.43
N ILE A 3 3.00 8.20 5.86
CA ILE A 3 3.36 8.38 4.45
C ILE A 3 4.61 9.26 4.38
N TYR A 4 5.66 8.73 3.76
CA TYR A 4 6.81 9.53 3.34
C TYR A 4 6.43 10.30 2.08
N HIS A 5 6.47 11.63 2.14
CA HIS A 5 5.98 12.50 1.10
C HIS A 5 7.09 13.41 0.59
N ALA A 6 7.40 13.32 -0.71
CA ALA A 6 8.48 14.08 -1.35
C ALA A 6 7.99 15.35 -2.07
N ASP A 7 6.74 15.74 -1.90
CA ASP A 7 6.09 16.89 -2.61
C ASP A 7 6.17 16.78 -4.14
N GLN A 8 6.19 15.55 -4.67
CA GLN A 8 6.30 15.26 -6.11
C GLN A 8 4.96 14.96 -6.79
N CYS A 9 3.86 14.95 -6.03
CA CYS A 9 2.53 14.71 -6.59
C CYS A 9 1.72 16.01 -6.71
N ASP A 10 0.75 16.00 -7.63
CA ASP A 10 -0.23 17.09 -7.72
C ASP A 10 -1.07 17.13 -6.44
N PRO A 11 -1.07 18.24 -5.67
CA PRO A 11 -1.82 18.35 -4.42
C PRO A 11 -3.31 18.06 -4.55
N LYS A 12 -3.89 18.35 -5.72
CA LYS A 12 -5.32 18.13 -5.99
C LYS A 12 -5.67 16.66 -6.20
N ARG A 13 -4.70 15.85 -6.65
CA ARG A 13 -4.88 14.43 -6.99
C ARG A 13 -4.20 13.49 -6.00
N CYS A 14 -3.43 14.00 -5.07
CA CYS A 14 -2.69 13.20 -4.11
C CYS A 14 -3.61 12.58 -3.08
N THR A 15 -3.77 11.25 -3.14
CA THR A 15 -4.62 10.51 -2.19
C THR A 15 -4.03 10.55 -0.77
N GLY A 16 -2.71 10.51 -0.63
CA GLY A 16 -2.04 10.60 0.67
C GLY A 16 -2.31 11.91 1.39
N ARG A 17 -2.25 13.04 0.69
CA ARG A 17 -2.58 14.36 1.27
C ARG A 17 -4.04 14.45 1.71
N LYS A 18 -4.95 13.88 0.93
CA LYS A 18 -6.36 13.84 1.28
C LYS A 18 -6.59 13.04 2.57
N LEU A 19 -5.97 11.88 2.70
CA LEU A 19 -6.04 11.08 3.92
C LEU A 19 -5.50 11.84 5.15
N ALA A 20 -4.40 12.58 4.98
CA ALA A 20 -3.83 13.38 6.06
C ALA A 20 -4.77 14.51 6.52
N ARG A 21 -5.51 15.12 5.59
CA ARG A 21 -6.51 16.14 5.93
C ARG A 21 -7.65 15.59 6.78
N PHE A 22 -7.95 14.30 6.68
CA PHE A 22 -8.95 13.61 7.51
C PHE A 22 -8.35 12.93 8.75
N ASP A 23 -7.09 13.21 9.08
CA ASP A 23 -6.37 12.61 10.21
C ASP A 23 -6.29 11.08 10.18
N LEU A 24 -6.38 10.48 8.99
CA LEU A 24 -6.30 9.03 8.81
C LEU A 24 -4.88 8.53 8.66
N VAL A 25 -3.96 9.40 8.24
CA VAL A 25 -2.53 9.14 8.13
C VAL A 25 -1.73 10.35 8.58
N ARG A 26 -0.48 10.12 8.94
CA ARG A 26 0.50 11.17 9.20
C ARG A 26 1.47 11.26 8.02
N LEU A 27 1.82 12.48 7.60
CA LEU A 27 2.83 12.72 6.58
C LEU A 27 4.18 13.01 7.23
N THR A 28 5.25 12.56 6.60
CA THR A 28 6.63 12.90 7.01
C THR A 28 7.51 13.14 5.79
N LYS A 29 8.50 14.00 5.94
CA LYS A 29 9.60 14.19 4.98
C LYS A 29 10.91 13.56 5.47
N ARG A 30 10.88 12.89 6.61
CA ARG A 30 12.06 12.31 7.26
C ARG A 30 12.05 10.79 7.08
N MET A 31 13.04 10.28 6.35
CA MET A 31 13.18 8.84 6.11
C MET A 31 13.33 8.03 7.40
N ASN A 32 13.99 8.58 8.41
CA ASN A 32 14.17 7.89 9.68
C ASN A 32 12.86 7.59 10.42
N ASP A 33 11.80 8.37 10.15
CA ASP A 33 10.49 8.14 10.74
C ASP A 33 9.86 6.82 10.25
N LEU A 34 10.33 6.28 9.12
CA LEU A 34 9.84 5.03 8.55
C LEU A 34 10.31 3.79 9.32
N ARG A 35 11.38 3.88 10.08
CA ARG A 35 12.03 2.71 10.72
C ARG A 35 11.11 1.83 11.56
N PRO A 36 10.21 2.39 12.41
CA PRO A 36 9.32 1.54 13.23
C PRO A 36 8.21 0.88 12.43
N TYR A 37 8.01 1.26 11.17
CA TYR A 37 6.89 0.83 10.34
C TYR A 37 7.28 -0.29 9.37
N LEU A 38 6.29 -1.04 8.92
CA LEU A 38 6.41 -1.91 7.76
C LEU A 38 6.15 -1.07 6.51
N VAL A 39 7.17 -0.91 5.67
CA VAL A 39 7.11 -0.01 4.51
C VAL A 39 6.68 -0.79 3.27
N LEU A 40 5.64 -0.31 2.59
CA LEU A 40 5.22 -0.84 1.30
C LEU A 40 6.13 -0.26 0.21
N SER A 41 6.87 -1.13 -0.48
CA SER A 41 7.82 -0.74 -1.51
C SER A 41 7.84 -1.74 -2.66
N PRO A 42 7.72 -1.27 -3.91
CA PRO A 42 7.81 -2.16 -5.07
C PRO A 42 9.20 -2.77 -5.26
N PHE A 43 10.22 -2.25 -4.57
CA PHE A 43 11.59 -2.74 -4.66
C PHE A 43 11.91 -3.86 -3.65
N SER A 44 10.97 -4.20 -2.76
CA SER A 44 11.15 -5.31 -1.84
C SER A 44 11.02 -6.65 -2.58
N GLU A 45 11.91 -7.57 -2.27
CA GLU A 45 11.87 -8.94 -2.82
C GLU A 45 10.89 -9.84 -2.09
N LYS A 46 10.36 -9.39 -0.95
CA LYS A 46 9.42 -10.15 -0.12
C LYS A 46 8.02 -9.57 -0.23
N ALA A 47 7.05 -10.42 -0.55
CA ALA A 47 5.64 -10.02 -0.60
C ALA A 47 5.06 -9.84 0.80
N LEU A 48 4.17 -8.85 0.94
CA LEU A 48 3.37 -8.68 2.15
C LEU A 48 2.47 -9.90 2.35
N SER A 49 2.40 -10.40 3.57
CA SER A 49 1.56 -11.54 3.93
C SER A 49 1.04 -11.42 5.36
N PRO A 50 0.09 -12.28 5.78
CA PRO A 50 -0.40 -12.29 7.15
C PRO A 50 0.66 -12.52 8.23
N GLU A 51 1.82 -13.08 7.89
CA GLU A 51 2.92 -13.23 8.85
C GLU A 51 3.45 -11.89 9.37
N ASP A 52 3.15 -10.79 8.64
CA ASP A 52 3.55 -9.44 9.01
C ASP A 52 2.59 -8.74 9.98
N LYS A 53 1.56 -9.42 10.48
CA LYS A 53 0.53 -8.85 11.40
C LYS A 53 1.09 -8.22 12.67
N GLY A 54 2.26 -8.64 13.11
CA GLY A 54 2.93 -8.07 14.28
C GLY A 54 3.58 -6.71 14.05
N ALA A 55 3.53 -6.17 12.85
CA ALA A 55 4.13 -4.87 12.53
C ALA A 55 3.42 -3.74 13.28
N ARG A 56 4.19 -2.74 13.70
CA ARG A 56 3.70 -1.58 14.45
C ARG A 56 2.70 -0.74 13.66
N GLY A 57 2.83 -0.72 12.34
CA GLY A 57 1.94 0.00 11.44
C GLY A 57 2.48 -0.03 10.01
N LEU A 58 1.66 0.41 9.08
CA LEU A 58 2.04 0.50 7.66
C LEU A 58 2.56 1.89 7.32
N ALA A 59 3.57 1.94 6.45
CA ALA A 59 4.02 3.16 5.81
C ALA A 59 4.04 2.99 4.30
N ALA A 60 3.80 4.07 3.58
CA ALA A 60 3.87 4.13 2.13
C ALA A 60 4.85 5.21 1.69
N LEU A 61 5.38 5.06 0.49
CA LEU A 61 6.26 6.02 -0.16
C LEU A 61 5.46 6.76 -1.24
N ASP A 62 5.23 8.05 -1.02
CA ASP A 62 4.55 8.92 -1.97
C ASP A 62 5.59 9.83 -2.65
N CYS A 63 6.26 9.27 -3.64
CA CYS A 63 7.34 9.92 -4.39
C CYS A 63 7.52 9.23 -5.76
N SER A 64 8.35 9.81 -6.62
CA SER A 64 8.70 9.19 -7.88
C SER A 64 9.38 7.83 -7.67
N TRP A 65 9.31 6.94 -8.67
CA TRP A 65 9.93 5.62 -8.60
C TRP A 65 11.45 5.72 -8.38
N ALA A 66 12.12 6.66 -9.05
CA ALA A 66 13.56 6.88 -8.87
C ALA A 66 13.89 7.30 -7.44
N HIS A 67 13.08 8.19 -6.86
CA HIS A 67 13.26 8.61 -5.47
C HIS A 67 12.95 7.50 -4.48
N ALA A 68 11.90 6.72 -4.75
CA ALA A 68 11.55 5.54 -3.93
C ALA A 68 12.68 4.51 -3.91
N GLU A 69 13.31 4.27 -5.06
CA GLU A 69 14.48 3.39 -5.15
C GLU A 69 15.65 3.93 -4.33
N GLU A 70 15.92 5.21 -4.41
CA GLU A 70 16.97 5.87 -3.61
C GLU A 70 16.70 5.74 -2.11
N VAL A 71 15.46 5.99 -1.68
CA VAL A 71 15.05 5.81 -0.27
C VAL A 71 15.25 4.37 0.17
N PHE A 72 14.84 3.41 -0.66
CA PHE A 72 14.98 1.99 -0.37
C PHE A 72 16.44 1.56 -0.20
N THR A 73 17.35 2.06 -1.05
CA THR A 73 18.77 1.69 -1.02
C THR A 73 19.53 2.35 0.13
N ARG A 74 19.15 3.57 0.52
CA ARG A 74 19.86 4.35 1.56
C ARG A 74 19.39 4.07 2.98
N THR A 75 18.16 3.61 3.15
CA THR A 75 17.54 3.46 4.46
C THR A 75 17.23 2.00 4.74
N ARG A 76 17.73 1.47 5.86
CA ARG A 76 17.38 0.12 6.30
C ARG A 76 16.08 0.15 7.09
N PHE A 77 15.02 -0.30 6.47
CA PHE A 77 13.73 -0.50 7.12
C PHE A 77 13.12 -1.83 6.64
N LYS A 78 12.15 -2.32 7.41
CA LYS A 78 11.43 -3.52 7.03
C LYS A 78 10.46 -3.19 5.90
N ALA A 79 10.67 -3.76 4.72
CA ALA A 79 9.88 -3.49 3.53
C ALA A 79 9.20 -4.75 2.99
N ARG A 80 8.02 -4.55 2.38
CA ARG A 80 7.27 -5.59 1.67
C ARG A 80 6.69 -5.03 0.39
N ALA A 81 6.64 -5.86 -0.65
CA ALA A 81 5.95 -5.52 -1.89
C ALA A 81 4.50 -6.03 -1.84
N LEU A 82 3.58 -5.27 -2.40
CA LEU A 82 2.22 -5.74 -2.59
C LEU A 82 2.17 -6.73 -3.75
N PRO A 83 1.38 -7.83 -3.64
CA PRO A 83 1.18 -8.74 -4.74
C PRO A 83 0.30 -8.14 -5.83
N PHE A 84 0.05 -8.90 -6.90
CA PHE A 84 -0.79 -8.46 -8.01
C PHE A 84 -2.15 -7.97 -7.54
N LEU A 85 -2.46 -6.72 -7.87
CA LEU A 85 -3.75 -6.06 -7.65
C LEU A 85 -3.98 -5.06 -8.77
N VAL A 86 -5.23 -4.75 -9.05
CA VAL A 86 -5.65 -3.88 -10.15
C VAL A 86 -6.11 -2.54 -9.59
N ALA A 87 -5.66 -1.47 -10.19
CA ALA A 87 -6.02 -0.12 -9.77
C ALA A 87 -7.47 0.22 -10.13
N ALA A 88 -8.16 0.91 -9.22
CA ALA A 88 -9.47 1.50 -9.43
C ALA A 88 -9.40 3.04 -9.49
N ASN A 89 -8.26 3.64 -9.17
CA ASN A 89 -8.11 5.09 -9.22
C ASN A 89 -8.29 5.62 -10.65
N PRO A 90 -8.84 6.84 -10.80
CA PRO A 90 -9.21 7.37 -12.12
C PRO A 90 -8.06 7.50 -13.12
N VAL A 91 -6.83 7.67 -12.63
CA VAL A 91 -5.65 7.84 -13.50
C VAL A 91 -5.21 6.50 -14.12
N ASN A 92 -5.29 5.41 -13.34
CA ASN A 92 -4.76 4.11 -13.74
C ASN A 92 -5.80 2.99 -13.70
N PHE A 93 -7.07 3.29 -13.83
CA PHE A 93 -8.16 2.32 -13.76
C PHE A 93 -7.88 1.09 -14.62
N GLY A 94 -7.99 -0.09 -14.01
CA GLY A 94 -7.79 -1.37 -14.69
C GLY A 94 -6.34 -1.79 -14.89
N LYS A 95 -5.37 -0.96 -14.53
CA LYS A 95 -3.95 -1.28 -14.71
C LYS A 95 -3.39 -2.05 -13.51
N PRO A 96 -2.71 -3.19 -13.75
CA PRO A 96 -2.04 -3.92 -12.68
C PRO A 96 -0.90 -3.11 -12.05
N PHE A 97 -0.71 -3.27 -10.75
CA PHE A 97 0.39 -2.67 -9.97
C PHE A 97 0.43 -1.14 -9.93
N LYS A 98 -0.48 -0.44 -10.60
CA LYS A 98 -0.51 1.04 -10.65
C LYS A 98 -1.40 1.64 -9.56
N LEU A 99 -1.26 1.14 -8.34
CA LEU A 99 -2.06 1.57 -7.20
C LEU A 99 -1.71 2.99 -6.76
N SER A 100 -2.72 3.75 -6.37
CA SER A 100 -2.53 5.00 -5.63
C SER A 100 -2.10 4.69 -4.19
N THR A 101 -1.63 5.71 -3.47
CA THR A 101 -1.21 5.55 -2.07
C THR A 101 -2.33 4.99 -1.19
N VAL A 102 -3.56 5.48 -1.35
CA VAL A 102 -4.69 4.97 -0.55
C VAL A 102 -5.00 3.51 -0.88
N GLU A 103 -4.93 3.13 -2.15
CA GLU A 103 -5.14 1.74 -2.56
C GLU A 103 -4.07 0.81 -2.00
N ALA A 104 -2.82 1.24 -2.05
CA ALA A 104 -1.71 0.46 -1.48
C ALA A 104 -1.89 0.25 0.03
N LEU A 105 -2.23 1.30 0.77
CA LEU A 105 -2.48 1.19 2.21
C LEU A 105 -3.70 0.30 2.50
N ALA A 106 -4.77 0.45 1.75
CA ALA A 106 -5.98 -0.37 1.92
C ALA A 106 -5.69 -1.85 1.65
N ALA A 107 -4.96 -2.16 0.58
CA ALA A 107 -4.55 -3.53 0.29
C ALA A 107 -3.72 -4.13 1.44
N GLY A 108 -2.76 -3.36 1.94
CA GLY A 108 -1.94 -3.78 3.07
C GLY A 108 -2.78 -4.06 4.32
N LEU A 109 -3.74 -3.21 4.62
CA LEU A 109 -4.65 -3.38 5.76
C LEU A 109 -5.49 -4.66 5.62
N VAL A 110 -6.06 -4.94 4.45
CA VAL A 110 -6.84 -6.17 4.22
C VAL A 110 -5.97 -7.39 4.42
N ILE A 111 -4.77 -7.44 3.85
CA ILE A 111 -3.86 -8.58 3.97
C ILE A 111 -3.45 -8.80 5.45
N LEU A 112 -3.31 -7.72 6.20
CA LEU A 112 -2.95 -7.79 7.63
C LEU A 112 -4.15 -8.01 8.57
N GLY A 113 -5.35 -8.22 8.03
CA GLY A 113 -6.53 -8.54 8.83
C GLY A 113 -7.29 -7.32 9.39
N GLU A 114 -7.14 -6.16 8.77
CA GLU A 114 -7.80 -4.91 9.17
C GLU A 114 -8.72 -4.37 8.06
N PRO A 115 -9.72 -5.15 7.60
CA PRO A 115 -10.56 -4.75 6.47
C PRO A 115 -11.43 -3.54 6.76
N GLU A 116 -11.90 -3.36 8.01
CA GLU A 116 -12.73 -2.20 8.37
C GLU A 116 -11.94 -0.89 8.23
N GLN A 117 -10.68 -0.90 8.61
CA GLN A 117 -9.82 0.28 8.47
C GLN A 117 -9.55 0.57 6.98
N ALA A 118 -9.39 -0.47 6.16
CA ALA A 118 -9.27 -0.33 4.71
C ALA A 118 -10.50 0.34 4.10
N GLU A 119 -11.69 -0.10 4.47
CA GLU A 119 -12.94 0.50 4.02
C GLU A 119 -13.04 1.97 4.46
N ARG A 120 -12.63 2.28 5.67
CA ARG A 120 -12.67 3.64 6.23
C ARG A 120 -11.83 4.62 5.42
N ILE A 121 -10.59 4.24 5.06
CA ILE A 121 -9.74 5.12 4.27
C ILE A 121 -10.22 5.25 2.82
N LEU A 122 -10.72 4.17 2.22
CA LEU A 122 -11.26 4.19 0.86
C LEU A 122 -12.57 4.96 0.76
N ALA A 123 -13.36 5.03 1.82
CA ALA A 123 -14.64 5.75 1.86
C ALA A 123 -14.49 7.26 1.62
N LYS A 124 -13.29 7.81 1.75
CA LYS A 124 -13.01 9.22 1.45
C LYS A 124 -12.92 9.51 -0.06
N PHE A 125 -13.01 8.48 -0.89
CA PHE A 125 -12.92 8.57 -2.35
C PHE A 125 -14.19 7.96 -2.97
N SER A 126 -14.82 8.66 -3.93
CA SER A 126 -16.03 8.17 -4.58
C SER A 126 -15.84 6.84 -5.31
N TRP A 127 -14.65 6.60 -5.82
CA TRP A 127 -14.25 5.38 -6.51
C TRP A 127 -13.64 4.31 -5.57
N GLY A 128 -13.45 4.63 -4.28
CA GLY A 128 -12.69 3.77 -3.36
C GLY A 128 -13.27 2.36 -3.17
N HIS A 129 -14.61 2.23 -3.08
CA HIS A 129 -15.28 0.93 -2.95
C HIS A 129 -15.03 0.02 -4.16
N VAL A 130 -14.83 0.59 -5.34
CA VAL A 130 -14.55 -0.17 -6.57
C VAL A 130 -13.23 -0.93 -6.45
N PHE A 131 -12.24 -0.36 -5.76
CA PHE A 131 -10.97 -1.06 -5.53
C PHE A 131 -11.16 -2.40 -4.82
N LEU A 132 -11.96 -2.44 -3.76
CA LEU A 132 -12.23 -3.67 -3.03
C LEU A 132 -13.09 -4.65 -3.84
N GLU A 133 -14.01 -4.14 -4.66
CA GLU A 133 -14.82 -4.98 -5.55
C GLU A 133 -13.99 -5.66 -6.63
N LEU A 134 -13.13 -4.88 -7.32
CA LEU A 134 -12.25 -5.41 -8.38
C LEU A 134 -11.25 -6.45 -7.86
N ASN A 135 -10.79 -6.27 -6.63
CA ASN A 135 -9.74 -7.11 -6.06
C ASN A 135 -10.26 -8.06 -4.98
N ARG A 136 -11.56 -8.26 -4.89
CA ARG A 136 -12.17 -9.07 -3.83
C ARG A 136 -11.54 -10.45 -3.71
N GLU A 137 -11.46 -11.16 -4.82
CA GLU A 137 -10.96 -12.54 -4.84
C GLU A 137 -9.47 -12.61 -4.46
N PRO A 138 -8.56 -11.90 -5.14
CA PRO A 138 -7.16 -11.98 -4.77
C PRO A 138 -6.88 -11.48 -3.34
N LEU A 139 -7.55 -10.42 -2.88
CA LEU A 139 -7.34 -9.93 -1.51
C LEU A 139 -7.77 -10.94 -0.46
N GLN A 140 -8.87 -11.66 -0.67
CA GLN A 140 -9.31 -12.72 0.24
C GLN A 140 -8.29 -13.87 0.29
N GLU A 141 -7.77 -14.27 -0.85
CA GLU A 141 -6.77 -15.33 -0.93
C GLU A 141 -5.45 -14.90 -0.26
N TYR A 142 -4.98 -13.69 -0.51
CA TYR A 142 -3.76 -13.18 0.14
C TYR A 142 -3.93 -13.07 1.66
N ALA A 143 -5.09 -12.61 2.11
CA ALA A 143 -5.38 -12.50 3.55
C ALA A 143 -5.49 -13.86 4.26
N SER A 144 -5.69 -14.93 3.52
CA SER A 144 -5.76 -16.31 4.03
C SER A 144 -4.44 -17.07 3.90
N ALA A 145 -3.45 -16.49 3.25
CA ALA A 145 -2.15 -17.12 3.05
C ALA A 145 -1.37 -17.22 4.37
N SER A 146 -0.54 -18.25 4.49
CA SER A 146 0.30 -18.47 5.69
C SER A 146 1.52 -17.54 5.74
N ASP A 147 2.13 -17.30 4.59
CA ASP A 147 3.38 -16.55 4.48
C ASP A 147 3.56 -15.90 3.10
N SER A 148 4.68 -15.21 2.94
CA SER A 148 5.03 -14.54 1.69
C SER A 148 5.15 -15.50 0.50
N SER A 149 5.70 -16.69 0.70
CA SER A 149 5.81 -17.71 -0.36
C SER A 149 4.44 -18.13 -0.88
N GLU A 150 3.48 -18.31 0.01
CA GLU A 150 2.12 -18.68 -0.39
C GLU A 150 1.44 -17.54 -1.15
N VAL A 151 1.62 -16.29 -0.71
CA VAL A 151 1.12 -15.11 -1.45
C VAL A 151 1.66 -15.10 -2.88
N VAL A 152 2.95 -15.36 -3.07
CA VAL A 152 3.57 -15.41 -4.41
C VAL A 152 2.97 -16.53 -5.26
N LYS A 153 2.70 -17.70 -4.68
CA LYS A 153 2.04 -18.81 -5.39
C LYS A 153 0.62 -18.44 -5.83
N ILE A 154 -0.14 -17.81 -4.93
CA ILE A 154 -1.51 -17.35 -5.24
C ILE A 154 -1.47 -16.32 -6.36
N GLN A 155 -0.56 -15.37 -6.29
CA GLN A 155 -0.39 -14.33 -7.30
C GLN A 155 -0.21 -14.90 -8.71
N ALA A 156 0.47 -16.02 -8.85
CA ALA A 156 0.73 -16.64 -10.14
C ALA A 156 -0.54 -16.97 -10.93
N ALA A 157 -1.67 -17.20 -10.26
CA ALA A 157 -2.96 -17.45 -10.89
C ALA A 157 -3.60 -16.18 -11.52
N TYR A 158 -3.10 -15.01 -11.17
CA TYR A 158 -3.63 -13.72 -11.65
C TYR A 158 -2.74 -13.04 -12.69
N LEU A 159 -1.53 -13.50 -12.86
CA LEU A 159 -0.55 -12.94 -13.83
C LEU A 159 -0.78 -13.41 -15.26
#